data_0c2dc1d899cd38d849f5314952a97867
#
_entry.id   0c2dc1d899cd38d849f5314952a97867
#
_cell.length_a   1.000
_cell.length_b   1.000
_cell.length_c   1.000
_cell.angle_alpha   90.00
_cell.angle_beta   90.00
_cell.angle_gamma   90.00
#
_symmetry.space_group_name_H-M   'P 1'
#
loop_
_entity.id
_entity.type
_entity.pdbx_description
1 polymer ?
#
loop_
_entity_poly.entity_id
_entity_poly.type
_entity_poly.pdbx_seq_one_letter_code
_entity_poly.pdbx_strand_id
1 'polypeptide(L)'
;MRYSGFQVIKQALSGHKGWTPAWRDPEPQPHYDIIIIGGGGHGLATAYYLAKEFGGKRIAVLEKGWIGGGNVGRNTTIIRSNYLLDGNEPFYEFSLKLWEGLEQDFNYNAMISQR
;
A
#
# COMPACT_ATOMS: atom_id res chain seq x y z
N MET A 1 13.51 -0.37 4.62
CA MET A 1 14.65 0.60 4.60
C MET A 1 14.46 1.55 5.77
N ARG A 2 15.40 1.64 6.70
CA ARG A 2 15.30 2.59 7.83
C ARG A 2 15.87 3.93 7.36
N TYR A 3 15.07 4.97 7.38
CA TYR A 3 15.54 6.32 7.13
C TYR A 3 16.16 6.88 8.41
N SER A 4 17.43 7.28 8.35
CA SER A 4 18.09 8.00 9.45
C SER A 4 17.96 9.51 9.24
N GLY A 5 18.03 10.31 10.31
CA GLY A 5 18.06 11.77 10.19
C GLY A 5 19.18 12.28 9.27
N PHE A 6 20.33 11.60 9.29
CA PHE A 6 21.43 11.92 8.40
C PHE A 6 21.09 11.69 6.92
N GLN A 7 20.34 10.65 6.61
CA GLN A 7 19.87 10.37 5.25
C GLN A 7 18.89 11.47 4.76
N VAL A 8 18.03 11.97 5.64
CA VAL A 8 17.11 13.07 5.31
C VAL A 8 17.90 14.33 4.94
N ILE A 9 18.90 14.70 5.77
CA ILE A 9 19.77 15.85 5.50
C ILE A 9 20.53 15.69 4.18
N LYS A 10 21.13 14.53 3.95
CA LYS A 10 21.84 14.22 2.70
C LYS A 10 20.94 14.37 1.48
N GLN A 11 19.71 13.85 1.55
CA GLN A 11 18.75 13.95 0.45
C GLN A 11 18.27 15.39 0.23
N ALA A 12 18.04 16.15 1.30
CA ALA A 12 17.71 17.57 1.20
C ALA A 12 18.82 18.37 0.48
N LEU A 13 20.08 18.14 0.84
CA LEU A 13 21.23 18.79 0.21
C LEU A 13 21.43 18.38 -1.25
N SER A 14 21.03 17.17 -1.63
CA SER A 14 21.07 16.68 -3.02
C SER A 14 19.88 17.10 -3.87
N GLY A 15 18.95 17.92 -3.32
CA GLY A 15 17.70 18.29 -3.99
C GLY A 15 16.73 17.12 -4.19
N HIS A 16 16.78 16.14 -3.30
CA HIS A 16 15.95 14.93 -3.34
C HIS A 16 16.12 14.10 -4.62
N LYS A 17 17.29 14.15 -5.23
CA LYS A 17 17.62 13.35 -6.41
C LYS A 17 18.20 12.00 -6.03
N GLY A 18 17.92 10.99 -6.86
CA GLY A 18 18.51 9.67 -6.68
C GLY A 18 17.83 8.79 -5.62
N TRP A 19 16.57 9.04 -5.27
CA TRP A 19 15.78 8.12 -4.48
C TRP A 19 15.55 6.81 -5.23
N THR A 20 15.88 5.71 -4.58
CA THR A 20 15.52 4.39 -5.12
C THR A 20 14.04 4.15 -4.86
N PRO A 21 13.24 3.82 -5.88
CA PRO A 21 11.84 3.46 -5.67
C PRO A 21 11.70 2.34 -4.64
N ALA A 22 10.68 2.43 -3.78
CA ALA A 22 10.40 1.40 -2.78
C ALA A 22 9.88 0.09 -3.42
N TRP A 23 9.32 0.19 -4.61
CA TRP A 23 8.84 -0.95 -5.39
C TRP A 23 9.91 -1.45 -6.36
N ARG A 24 9.74 -2.68 -6.80
CA ARG A 24 10.59 -3.31 -7.81
C ARG A 24 9.80 -3.47 -9.10
N ASP A 25 10.48 -3.37 -10.21
CA ASP A 25 9.97 -3.67 -11.55
C ASP A 25 10.80 -4.81 -12.15
N PRO A 26 10.61 -6.03 -11.66
CA PRO A 26 11.39 -7.18 -12.12
C PRO A 26 10.88 -7.67 -13.48
N GLU A 27 11.75 -8.34 -14.21
CA GLU A 27 11.34 -9.06 -15.41
C GLU A 27 10.22 -10.07 -15.08
N PRO A 28 9.16 -10.14 -15.91
CA PRO A 28 8.07 -11.07 -15.68
C PRO A 28 8.54 -12.53 -15.65
N GLN A 29 8.02 -13.29 -14.71
CA GLN A 29 8.24 -14.73 -14.68
C GLN A 29 7.33 -15.46 -15.68
N PRO A 30 7.70 -16.66 -16.14
CA PRO A 30 6.88 -17.43 -17.10
C PRO A 30 5.51 -17.84 -16.53
N HIS A 31 5.39 -17.89 -15.21
CA HIS A 31 4.22 -18.41 -14.50
C HIS A 31 3.92 -17.68 -13.22
N TYR A 32 2.66 -17.32 -13.01
CA TYR A 32 2.11 -16.80 -11.75
C TYR A 32 0.86 -17.60 -11.36
N ASP A 33 0.67 -17.79 -10.07
CA ASP A 33 -0.55 -18.41 -9.53
C ASP A 33 -1.72 -17.42 -9.54
N ILE A 34 -1.41 -16.12 -9.33
CA ILE A 34 -2.39 -15.05 -9.26
C ILE A 34 -1.83 -13.82 -9.98
N ILE A 35 -2.64 -13.22 -10.84
CA ILE A 35 -2.33 -11.94 -11.48
C ILE A 35 -3.40 -10.93 -11.09
N ILE A 36 -2.96 -9.79 -10.54
CA ILE A 36 -3.82 -8.68 -10.14
C ILE A 36 -3.57 -7.51 -11.10
N ILE A 37 -4.62 -7.01 -11.72
CA ILE A 37 -4.54 -5.88 -12.64
C ILE A 37 -4.89 -4.60 -11.89
N GLY A 38 -3.91 -3.70 -11.81
CA GLY A 38 -3.99 -2.40 -11.14
C GLY A 38 -3.25 -2.35 -9.82
N GLY A 39 -2.26 -1.45 -9.73
CA GLY A 39 -1.43 -1.17 -8.56
C GLY A 39 -1.99 -0.06 -7.67
N GLY A 40 -3.32 0.08 -7.60
CA GLY A 40 -3.99 0.98 -6.66
C GLY A 40 -4.18 0.33 -5.28
N GLY A 41 -4.86 1.03 -4.35
CA GLY A 41 -5.06 0.56 -2.97
C GLY A 41 -5.70 -0.83 -2.88
N HIS A 42 -6.74 -1.08 -3.67
CA HIS A 42 -7.39 -2.39 -3.67
C HIS A 42 -6.48 -3.49 -4.21
N GLY A 43 -5.80 -3.25 -5.33
CA GLY A 43 -4.90 -4.26 -5.91
C GLY A 43 -3.73 -4.59 -4.99
N LEU A 44 -3.11 -3.59 -4.40
CA LEU A 44 -2.00 -3.80 -3.45
C LEU A 44 -2.46 -4.47 -2.15
N ALA A 45 -3.62 -4.07 -1.60
CA ALA A 45 -4.19 -4.72 -0.43
C ALA A 45 -4.54 -6.18 -0.73
N THR A 46 -5.15 -6.46 -1.89
CA THR A 46 -5.45 -7.83 -2.32
C THR A 46 -4.17 -8.67 -2.40
N ALA A 47 -3.12 -8.15 -3.04
CA ALA A 47 -1.84 -8.86 -3.12
C ALA A 47 -1.25 -9.14 -1.73
N TYR A 48 -1.28 -8.13 -0.86
CA TYR A 48 -0.76 -8.25 0.50
C TYR A 48 -1.50 -9.32 1.32
N TYR A 49 -2.83 -9.25 1.38
CA TYR A 49 -3.60 -10.21 2.16
C TYR A 49 -3.57 -11.62 1.57
N LEU A 50 -3.57 -11.76 0.25
CA LEU A 50 -3.36 -13.08 -0.38
C LEU A 50 -2.00 -13.67 -0.02
N ALA A 51 -0.95 -12.87 -0.01
CA ALA A 51 0.38 -13.34 0.40
C ALA A 51 0.45 -13.67 1.89
N LYS A 52 -0.23 -12.87 2.74
CA LYS A 52 -0.27 -13.06 4.19
C LYS A 52 -1.04 -14.33 4.57
N GLU A 53 -2.21 -14.56 3.96
CA GLU A 53 -3.09 -15.68 4.32
C GLU A 53 -2.73 -16.99 3.61
N PHE A 54 -2.26 -16.92 2.39
CA PHE A 54 -2.03 -18.08 1.53
C PHE A 54 -0.55 -18.23 1.12
N GLY A 55 0.39 -17.91 1.93
CA GLY A 55 1.83 -17.91 1.64
C GLY A 55 2.32 -18.92 0.58
N GLY A 56 3.44 -18.63 -0.07
CA GLY A 56 4.01 -19.51 -1.10
C GLY A 56 3.40 -19.39 -2.50
N LYS A 57 2.38 -18.56 -2.70
CA LYS A 57 1.84 -18.25 -4.04
C LYS A 57 2.70 -17.20 -4.76
N ARG A 58 2.86 -17.40 -6.07
CA ARG A 58 3.50 -16.41 -6.95
C ARG A 58 2.45 -15.42 -7.41
N ILE A 59 2.49 -14.21 -6.85
CA ILE A 59 1.52 -13.15 -7.11
C ILE A 59 2.21 -12.07 -7.93
N ALA A 60 1.60 -11.65 -9.05
CA ALA A 60 2.01 -10.47 -9.82
C ALA A 60 0.95 -9.38 -9.70
N VAL A 61 1.39 -8.15 -9.59
CA VAL A 61 0.55 -6.95 -9.74
C VAL A 61 1.00 -6.22 -10.99
N LEU A 62 0.10 -6.08 -11.96
CA LEU A 62 0.35 -5.37 -13.21
C LEU A 62 -0.23 -3.96 -13.12
N GLU A 63 0.62 -2.96 -13.23
CA GLU A 63 0.24 -1.54 -13.22
C GLU A 63 0.73 -0.86 -14.50
N LYS A 64 -0.18 -0.18 -15.20
CA LYS A 64 0.15 0.47 -16.48
C LYS A 64 0.93 1.78 -16.34
N GLY A 65 0.88 2.40 -15.17
CA GLY A 65 1.50 3.69 -14.90
C GLY A 65 2.52 3.57 -13.77
N TRP A 66 2.15 4.00 -12.58
CA TRP A 66 2.95 3.85 -11.37
C TRP A 66 2.09 3.45 -10.19
N ILE A 67 2.66 2.76 -9.24
CA ILE A 67 1.98 2.29 -8.03
C ILE A 67 1.31 3.46 -7.30
N GLY A 68 0.01 3.32 -7.04
CA GLY A 68 -0.77 4.37 -6.38
C GLY A 68 -1.13 5.56 -7.28
N GLY A 69 -0.76 5.59 -8.55
CA GLY A 69 -0.96 6.72 -9.46
C GLY A 69 -2.41 7.07 -9.79
N GLY A 70 -3.35 6.20 -9.44
CA GLY A 70 -4.79 6.42 -9.58
C GLY A 70 -5.39 7.19 -8.40
N ASN A 71 -6.61 6.82 -8.01
CA ASN A 71 -7.36 7.48 -6.93
C ASN A 71 -6.65 7.45 -5.57
N VAL A 72 -5.91 6.40 -5.28
CA VAL A 72 -5.20 6.27 -3.99
C VAL A 72 -4.21 7.39 -3.75
N GLY A 73 -3.43 7.77 -4.76
CA GLY A 73 -2.47 8.87 -4.64
C GLY A 73 -3.07 10.27 -4.72
N ARG A 74 -4.40 10.37 -4.90
CA ARG A 74 -5.12 11.64 -5.09
C ARG A 74 -6.27 11.84 -4.11
N ASN A 75 -6.38 10.98 -3.11
CA ASN A 75 -7.45 11.05 -2.12
C ASN A 75 -7.11 12.05 -0.99
N THR A 76 -8.11 12.34 -0.16
CA THR A 76 -7.98 13.26 0.98
C THR A 76 -7.37 12.59 2.21
N THR A 77 -6.99 11.33 2.14
CA THR A 77 -6.45 10.53 3.25
C THR A 77 -7.35 10.44 4.50
N ILE A 78 -8.65 10.64 4.32
CA ILE A 78 -9.64 10.48 5.38
C ILE A 78 -10.21 9.07 5.32
N ILE A 79 -10.03 8.31 6.39
CA ILE A 79 -10.58 6.97 6.56
C ILE A 79 -11.73 7.07 7.54
N ARG A 80 -12.90 6.56 7.16
CA ARG A 80 -14.09 6.58 8.01
C ARG A 80 -14.89 5.29 7.88
N SER A 81 -15.65 4.95 8.93
CA SER A 81 -16.58 3.80 8.93
C SER A 81 -18.05 4.20 8.86
N ASN A 82 -18.39 5.46 9.15
CA ASN A 82 -19.75 5.98 9.25
C ASN A 82 -20.38 6.32 7.88
N TYR A 83 -20.50 5.33 7.02
CA TYR A 83 -21.22 5.49 5.75
C TYR A 83 -22.72 5.26 5.94
N LEU A 84 -23.53 6.15 5.35
CA LEU A 84 -24.98 6.21 5.57
C LEU A 84 -25.80 5.14 4.83
N LEU A 85 -25.16 4.29 4.04
CA LEU A 85 -25.85 3.22 3.31
C LEU A 85 -25.97 1.97 4.18
N ASP A 86 -27.18 1.54 4.43
CA ASP A 86 -27.48 0.31 5.15
C ASP A 86 -26.73 -0.89 4.55
N GLY A 87 -26.18 -1.72 5.42
CA GLY A 87 -25.42 -2.90 5.04
C GLY A 87 -23.94 -2.66 4.71
N ASN A 88 -23.51 -1.42 4.53
CA ASN A 88 -22.09 -1.10 4.28
C ASN A 88 -21.26 -0.95 5.57
N GLU A 89 -21.92 -0.69 6.69
CA GLU A 89 -21.25 -0.44 7.97
C GLU A 89 -20.26 -1.54 8.38
N PRO A 90 -20.64 -2.84 8.38
CA PRO A 90 -19.70 -3.90 8.75
C PRO A 90 -18.45 -3.96 7.86
N PHE A 91 -18.62 -3.67 6.57
CA PHE A 91 -17.51 -3.63 5.62
C PHE A 91 -16.52 -2.50 5.93
N TYR A 92 -17.04 -1.30 6.20
CA TYR A 92 -16.19 -0.15 6.49
C TYR A 92 -15.56 -0.22 7.89
N GLU A 93 -16.27 -0.77 8.87
CA GLU A 93 -15.69 -1.04 10.19
C GLU A 93 -14.54 -2.05 10.12
N PHE A 94 -14.71 -3.11 9.35
CA PHE A 94 -13.64 -4.07 9.13
C PHE A 94 -12.45 -3.43 8.42
N SER A 95 -12.71 -2.61 7.39
CA SER A 95 -11.67 -1.85 6.70
C SER A 95 -10.91 -0.93 7.65
N LEU A 96 -11.61 -0.23 8.55
CA LEU A 96 -10.96 0.65 9.55
C LEU A 96 -10.03 -0.15 10.46
N LYS A 97 -10.47 -1.31 10.97
CA LYS A 97 -9.63 -2.20 11.79
C LYS A 97 -8.38 -2.66 11.06
N LEU A 98 -8.48 -2.94 9.75
CA LEU A 98 -7.32 -3.28 8.94
C LEU A 98 -6.32 -2.11 8.85
N TRP A 99 -6.82 -0.89 8.68
CA TRP A 99 -5.98 0.31 8.67
C TRP A 99 -5.26 0.53 10.01
N GLU A 100 -5.95 0.36 11.12
CA GLU A 100 -5.37 0.49 12.48
C GLU A 100 -4.25 -0.52 12.74
N GLY A 101 -4.35 -1.72 12.17
CA GLY A 101 -3.35 -2.77 12.27
C GLY A 101 -2.12 -2.59 11.37
N LEU A 102 -2.21 -1.77 10.32
CA LEU A 102 -1.16 -1.68 9.29
C LEU A 102 0.20 -1.24 9.83
N GLU A 103 0.24 -0.31 10.77
CA GLU A 103 1.50 0.17 11.34
C GLU A 103 2.27 -0.94 12.05
N GLN A 104 1.55 -1.82 12.73
CA GLN A 104 2.14 -2.99 13.39
C GLN A 104 2.56 -4.06 12.38
N ASP A 105 1.72 -4.33 11.39
CA ASP A 105 1.99 -5.32 10.34
C ASP A 105 3.25 -4.98 9.55
N PHE A 106 3.44 -3.72 9.21
CA PHE A 106 4.58 -3.28 8.39
C PHE A 106 5.78 -2.76 9.21
N ASN A 107 5.62 -2.63 10.53
CA ASN A 107 6.59 -1.94 11.38
C ASN A 107 6.97 -0.57 10.76
N TYR A 108 5.98 0.17 10.32
CA TYR A 108 6.12 1.45 9.62
C TYR A 108 5.05 2.43 10.10
N ASN A 109 5.47 3.61 10.50
CA ASN A 109 4.53 4.65 10.93
C ASN A 109 3.81 5.23 9.71
N ALA A 110 2.54 4.89 9.54
CA ALA A 110 1.66 5.41 8.51
C ALA A 110 0.98 6.73 8.91
N MET A 111 1.28 7.26 10.09
CA MET A 111 0.71 8.49 10.67
C MET A 111 -0.82 8.44 10.76
N ILE A 112 -1.37 7.27 11.07
CA ILE A 112 -2.81 7.10 11.27
C ILE A 112 -3.16 7.71 12.63
N SER A 113 -4.04 8.70 12.63
CA SER A 113 -4.52 9.38 13.83
C SER A 113 -6.04 9.35 13.88
N GLN A 114 -6.58 8.82 14.96
CA GLN A 114 -8.01 8.88 15.25
C GLN A 114 -8.35 10.22 15.92
N ARG A 115 -9.49 10.80 15.51
CA ARG A 115 -10.04 12.02 16.13
C ARG A 115 -11.53 11.86 16.36
#